data_d03a52d79654e87e48296c1eafa966a6
#
_entry.id   d03a52d79654e87e48296c1eafa966a6
#
_cell.length_a   1.000
_cell.length_b   1.000
_cell.length_c   1.000
_cell.angle_alpha   90.00
_cell.angle_beta   90.00
_cell.angle_gamma   90.00
#
_symmetry.space_group_name_H-M   'P 1'
#
loop_
_entity.id
_entity.type
_entity.pdbx_description
1 polymer ?
#
loop_
_entity_poly.entity_id
_entity_poly.type
_entity_poly.pdbx_seq_one_letter_code
_entity_poly.pdbx_strand_id
1 'polypeptide(L)'
;LITRAHSGKPCRVVRSDWIDAWNEPGAPVPLGMPLQQALTGDVFASMHEFDDARLIYEAAGQSVFGIERETTVGEQMDALVEGMRRAWERMRGWDAR
;
A
#
# COMPACT_ATOMS: atom_id res chain seq x y z
N LEU A 1 3.56 5.23 -3.96
CA LEU A 1 3.05 6.58 -4.21
C LEU A 1 2.05 6.98 -3.12
N ILE A 2 1.93 8.28 -2.81
CA ILE A 2 0.88 8.80 -1.94
C ILE A 2 -0.10 9.58 -2.80
N THR A 3 -1.39 9.29 -2.64
CA THR A 3 -2.47 9.91 -3.42
C THR A 3 -3.69 10.24 -2.58
N ARG A 4 -4.56 11.13 -3.09
CA ARG A 4 -5.91 11.40 -2.59
C ARG A 4 -7.00 10.91 -3.54
N ALA A 5 -6.63 10.32 -4.66
CA ALA A 5 -7.53 9.97 -5.76
C ALA A 5 -8.62 8.95 -5.39
N HIS A 6 -8.49 8.23 -4.29
CA HIS A 6 -9.49 7.26 -3.82
C HIS A 6 -10.51 7.88 -2.85
N SER A 7 -10.08 8.28 -1.67
CA SER A 7 -10.99 8.69 -0.59
C SER A 7 -10.97 10.18 -0.27
N GLY A 8 -10.05 10.93 -0.90
CA GLY A 8 -9.80 12.32 -0.53
C GLY A 8 -8.82 12.50 0.64
N LYS A 9 -8.47 11.42 1.36
CA LYS A 9 -7.39 11.39 2.35
C LYS A 9 -6.09 10.93 1.72
N PRO A 10 -4.93 11.46 2.16
CA PRO A 10 -3.64 10.94 1.73
C PRO A 10 -3.51 9.45 2.12
N CYS A 11 -3.26 8.62 1.14
CA CYS A 11 -3.03 7.18 1.33
C CYS A 11 -1.86 6.73 0.47
N ARG A 12 -1.02 5.85 1.01
CA ARG A 12 0.01 5.17 0.23
C ARG A 12 -0.62 4.02 -0.52
N VAL A 13 -0.33 3.94 -1.81
CA VAL A 13 -0.91 2.94 -2.71
C VAL A 13 0.15 2.32 -3.62
N VAL A 14 -0.13 1.14 -4.13
CA VAL A 14 0.55 0.59 -5.29
C VAL A 14 0.18 1.44 -6.52
N ARG A 15 1.13 1.67 -7.42
CA ARG A 15 0.91 2.46 -8.63
C ARG A 15 0.00 1.68 -9.58
N SER A 16 -0.98 2.36 -10.17
CA SER A 16 -1.91 1.81 -11.17
C SER A 16 -2.25 2.88 -12.20
N ASP A 17 -2.82 2.50 -13.32
CA ASP A 17 -3.24 3.43 -14.37
C ASP A 17 -4.26 4.45 -13.85
N TRP A 18 -5.12 4.04 -12.91
CA TRP A 18 -6.03 4.96 -12.21
C TRP A 18 -5.28 6.09 -11.51
N ILE A 19 -4.24 5.74 -10.75
CA ILE A 19 -3.45 6.73 -10.01
C ILE A 19 -2.67 7.63 -10.95
N ASP A 20 -2.16 7.09 -12.04
CA ASP A 20 -1.44 7.85 -13.06
C ASP A 20 -2.35 8.86 -13.74
N ALA A 21 -3.57 8.46 -14.12
CA ALA A 21 -4.56 9.36 -14.70
C ALA A 21 -4.90 10.57 -13.79
N TRP A 22 -4.98 10.36 -12.47
CA TRP A 22 -5.20 11.45 -11.51
C TRP A 22 -3.98 12.37 -11.29
N ASN A 23 -2.80 11.95 -11.74
CA ASN A 23 -1.57 12.74 -11.66
C ASN A 23 -1.19 13.40 -12.99
N GLU A 24 -1.94 13.19 -14.06
CA GLU A 24 -1.68 13.82 -15.35
C GLU A 24 -1.85 15.34 -15.29
N PRO A 25 -1.08 16.09 -16.09
CA PRO A 25 -1.30 17.53 -16.24
C PRO A 25 -2.73 17.83 -16.72
N GLY A 26 -3.47 18.62 -15.97
CA GLY A 26 -4.87 18.96 -16.27
C GLY A 26 -5.90 18.02 -15.64
N ALA A 27 -5.50 16.96 -14.96
CA ALA A 27 -6.41 16.14 -14.18
C ALA A 27 -7.10 16.99 -13.07
N PRO A 28 -8.35 16.67 -12.72
CA PRO A 28 -9.05 17.39 -11.65
C PRO A 28 -8.37 17.16 -10.31
N VAL A 29 -8.39 18.15 -9.44
CA VAL A 29 -7.89 18.03 -8.07
C VAL A 29 -8.83 17.11 -7.28
N PRO A 30 -8.33 16.07 -6.60
CA PRO A 30 -9.16 15.21 -5.78
C PRO A 30 -9.93 15.99 -4.71
N LEU A 31 -11.21 15.70 -4.55
CA LEU A 31 -12.07 16.28 -3.53
C LEU A 31 -11.63 15.84 -2.13
N GLY A 32 -12.05 16.60 -1.11
CA GLY A 32 -11.88 16.16 0.28
C GLY A 32 -12.80 14.97 0.61
N MET A 33 -12.42 14.18 1.64
CA MET A 33 -13.29 13.13 2.18
C MET A 33 -14.54 13.78 2.84
N PRO A 34 -15.75 13.21 2.68
CA PRO A 34 -16.07 11.94 2.00
C PRO A 34 -16.43 12.08 0.50
N LEU A 35 -16.36 13.27 -0.05
CA LEU A 35 -16.86 13.55 -1.40
C LEU A 35 -16.10 12.79 -2.48
N GLN A 36 -14.78 12.69 -2.36
CA GLN A 36 -13.97 11.93 -3.30
C GLN A 36 -14.37 10.45 -3.29
N GLN A 37 -14.58 9.87 -2.11
CA GLN A 37 -15.01 8.48 -1.99
C GLN A 37 -16.40 8.25 -2.57
N ALA A 38 -17.32 9.19 -2.39
CA ALA A 38 -18.65 9.12 -2.99
C ALA A 38 -18.58 9.19 -4.53
N LEU A 39 -17.69 10.04 -5.07
CA LEU A 39 -17.49 10.17 -6.51
C LEU A 39 -16.89 8.91 -7.14
N THR A 40 -15.96 8.24 -6.44
CA THR A 40 -15.18 7.12 -6.99
C THR A 40 -15.74 5.75 -6.61
N GLY A 41 -16.71 5.69 -5.70
CA GLY A 41 -17.19 4.43 -5.10
C GLY A 41 -17.70 3.41 -6.10
N ASP A 42 -18.55 3.85 -7.04
CA ASP A 42 -19.12 2.96 -8.05
C ASP A 42 -18.06 2.43 -9.03
N VAL A 43 -17.06 3.26 -9.36
CA VAL A 43 -15.95 2.86 -10.21
C VAL A 43 -15.12 1.78 -9.52
N PHE A 44 -14.82 1.94 -8.22
CA PHE A 44 -14.08 0.93 -7.47
C PHE A 44 -14.85 -0.36 -7.29
N ALA A 45 -16.16 -0.31 -7.05
CA ALA A 45 -17.00 -1.49 -7.01
C ALA A 45 -16.91 -2.28 -8.34
N SER A 46 -17.02 -1.57 -9.45
CA SER A 46 -16.91 -2.17 -10.80
C SER A 46 -15.52 -2.74 -11.08
N MET A 47 -14.45 -2.06 -10.66
CA MET A 47 -13.07 -2.55 -10.83
C MET A 47 -12.84 -3.91 -10.18
N HIS A 48 -13.36 -4.10 -8.97
CA HIS A 48 -13.27 -5.38 -8.26
C HIS A 48 -14.12 -6.47 -8.91
N GLU A 49 -15.28 -6.11 -9.45
CA GLU A 49 -16.14 -7.06 -10.15
C GLU A 49 -15.50 -7.58 -11.44
N PHE A 50 -14.82 -6.71 -12.18
CA PHE A 50 -14.17 -7.06 -13.47
C PHE A 50 -12.71 -7.48 -13.33
N ASP A 51 -12.14 -7.45 -12.13
CA ASP A 51 -10.74 -7.85 -11.82
C ASP A 51 -9.70 -7.18 -12.74
N ASP A 52 -9.89 -5.90 -13.03
CA ASP A 52 -8.95 -5.14 -13.86
C ASP A 52 -7.79 -4.59 -13.03
N ALA A 53 -6.69 -5.35 -13.00
CA ALA A 53 -5.50 -5.02 -12.23
C ALA A 53 -4.89 -3.64 -12.55
N ARG A 54 -5.14 -3.09 -13.74
CA ARG A 54 -4.64 -1.76 -14.13
C ARG A 54 -5.32 -0.63 -13.36
N LEU A 55 -6.55 -0.87 -12.93
CA LEU A 55 -7.40 0.10 -12.26
C LEU A 55 -7.51 -0.15 -10.76
N ILE A 56 -7.14 -1.34 -10.30
CA ILE A 56 -7.29 -1.73 -8.89
C ILE A 56 -6.52 -0.78 -7.98
N TYR A 57 -7.20 -0.35 -6.93
CA TYR A 57 -6.64 0.42 -5.84
C TYR A 57 -6.18 -0.51 -4.72
N GLU A 58 -4.88 -0.51 -4.45
CA GLU A 58 -4.31 -1.29 -3.36
C GLU A 58 -3.56 -0.38 -2.38
N ALA A 59 -4.09 -0.27 -1.17
CA ALA A 59 -3.41 0.43 -0.09
C ALA A 59 -2.18 -0.37 0.37
N ALA A 60 -1.05 0.31 0.55
CA ALA A 60 0.21 -0.33 0.91
C ALA A 60 0.91 0.40 2.06
N GLY A 61 1.43 -0.35 3.02
CA GLY A 61 2.32 0.17 4.06
C GLY A 61 3.73 0.48 3.53
N GLN A 62 4.56 1.09 4.36
CA GLN A 62 5.97 1.34 4.00
C GLN A 62 6.76 0.05 3.78
N SER A 63 6.39 -1.04 4.46
CA SER A 63 7.03 -2.35 4.34
C SER A 63 6.94 -2.97 2.95
N VAL A 64 6.05 -2.48 2.08
CA VAL A 64 5.96 -2.94 0.69
C VAL A 64 7.29 -2.84 -0.07
N PHE A 65 8.15 -1.87 0.29
CA PHE A 65 9.48 -1.72 -0.31
C PHE A 65 10.45 -2.85 0.04
N GLY A 66 10.16 -3.64 1.07
CA GLY A 66 10.94 -4.81 1.43
C GLY A 66 10.47 -6.13 0.78
N ILE A 67 9.43 -6.06 -0.07
CA ILE A 67 8.94 -7.23 -0.79
C ILE A 67 9.71 -7.33 -2.11
N GLU A 68 10.60 -8.29 -2.22
CA GLU A 68 11.48 -8.47 -3.38
C GLU A 68 11.05 -9.66 -4.27
N ARG A 69 10.28 -10.60 -3.71
CA ARG A 69 9.82 -11.81 -4.37
C ARG A 69 8.58 -12.39 -3.71
N GLU A 70 7.91 -13.29 -4.41
CA GLU A 70 6.90 -14.15 -3.81
C GLU A 70 7.55 -15.12 -2.83
N THR A 71 6.87 -15.35 -1.71
CA THR A 71 7.34 -16.24 -0.65
C THR A 71 6.19 -17.07 -0.10
N THR A 72 6.50 -18.19 0.52
CA THR A 72 5.51 -18.98 1.26
C THR A 72 5.28 -18.42 2.66
N VAL A 73 4.15 -18.75 3.26
CA VAL A 73 3.85 -18.41 4.67
C VAL A 73 4.94 -18.97 5.60
N GLY A 74 5.42 -20.19 5.34
CA GLY A 74 6.50 -20.82 6.11
C GLY A 74 7.78 -19.98 6.09
N GLU A 75 8.26 -19.61 4.90
CA GLU A 75 9.45 -18.76 4.75
C GLU A 75 9.30 -17.40 5.46
N GLN A 76 8.12 -16.80 5.43
CA GLN A 76 7.87 -15.54 6.13
C GLN A 76 7.88 -15.72 7.64
N MET A 77 7.31 -16.79 8.16
CA MET A 77 7.33 -17.09 9.58
C MET A 77 8.76 -17.37 10.08
N ASP A 78 9.53 -18.12 9.33
CA ASP A 78 10.94 -18.41 9.67
C ASP A 78 11.78 -17.13 9.67
N ALA A 79 11.60 -16.28 8.67
CA ALA A 79 12.28 -14.98 8.60
C ALA A 79 11.91 -14.05 9.76
N LEU A 80 10.63 -14.04 10.18
CA LEU A 80 10.14 -13.27 11.31
C LEU A 80 10.76 -13.74 12.63
N VAL A 81 10.75 -15.05 12.88
CA VAL A 81 11.34 -15.66 14.09
C VAL A 81 12.85 -15.40 14.16
N GLU A 82 13.55 -15.55 13.05
CA GLU A 82 14.99 -15.29 13.00
C GLU A 82 15.31 -13.79 13.15
N GLY A 83 14.51 -12.92 12.56
CA GLY A 83 14.61 -11.47 12.74
C GLY A 83 14.42 -11.07 14.21
N MET A 84 13.44 -11.67 14.88
CA MET A 84 13.17 -11.44 16.30
C MET A 84 14.34 -11.91 17.17
N ARG A 85 14.90 -13.10 16.88
CA ARG A 85 16.08 -13.64 17.60
C ARG A 85 17.27 -12.69 17.49
N ARG A 86 17.60 -12.26 16.27
CA ARG A 86 18.70 -11.28 16.05
C ARG A 86 18.46 -9.95 16.75
N ALA A 87 17.23 -9.46 16.76
CA ALA A 87 16.87 -8.24 17.47
C ALA A 87 17.07 -8.40 18.99
N TRP A 88 16.65 -9.51 19.55
CA TRP A 88 16.84 -9.84 20.97
C TRP A 88 18.32 -9.93 21.37
N GLU A 89 19.12 -10.59 20.58
CA GLU A 89 20.58 -10.69 20.82
C GLU A 89 21.25 -9.32 20.81
N ARG A 90 20.87 -8.43 19.88
CA ARG A 90 21.38 -7.05 19.86
C ARG A 90 20.98 -6.27 21.12
N MET A 91 19.74 -6.43 21.57
CA MET A 91 19.25 -5.75 22.79
C MET A 91 19.98 -6.21 24.04
N ARG A 92 20.23 -7.52 24.18
CA ARG A 92 20.98 -8.07 25.31
C ARG A 92 22.43 -7.55 25.37
N GLY A 93 23.03 -7.26 24.24
CA GLY A 93 24.35 -6.64 24.16
C GLY A 93 24.38 -5.15 24.51
N TRP A 94 23.25 -4.51 24.63
CA TRP A 94 23.15 -3.07 24.94
C TRP A 94 23.27 -2.83 26.46
N ASP A 95 22.69 -3.68 27.29
CA ASP A 95 22.77 -3.57 28.76
C ASP A 95 24.16 -3.91 29.34
N ALA A 96 25.08 -4.37 28.50
CA ALA A 96 26.43 -4.76 28.89
C ALA A 96 27.51 -3.65 28.69
N ARG A 97 27.08 -2.39 28.40
CA ARG A 97 27.99 -1.24 28.21
C ARG A 97 27.87 -0.20 29.30
#